data_bf6cd90064e95b4c1e7fda2e232fcc3b
#
_entry.id   bf6cd90064e95b4c1e7fda2e232fcc3b
#
_cell.length_a   1.000
_cell.length_b   1.000
_cell.length_c   1.000
_cell.angle_alpha   90.00
_cell.angle_beta   90.00
_cell.angle_gamma   90.00
#
_symmetry.space_group_name_H-M   'P 1'
#
loop_
_entity.id
_entity.type
_entity.pdbx_description
1 polymer ?
#
loop_
_entity_poly.entity_id
_entity_poly.type
_entity_poly.pdbx_seq_one_letter_code
_entity_poly.pdbx_strand_id
1 'polypeptide(L)'
;MKIVEVRTHLLEHRLSVPFQSASMRFDRRAHVLVEIVCDNGLTGWGECLGPARPNAAVVAAYRNWLIGMNPLETEKNWAILYNALRDQGQRGLTLTALSGIDIALWDIKGKHFGTSVSMLLGGRFRESVKAYATGSFKRDGVDRVEDNARDIASYRSQGFHASKIKIGFGIEEDLQVIRAARDAAGPEMRLMADANHGYGVLEAIEFGRRAAAYGLDWLEEPVVPEQLAAYREVRAKQPIPVAGGETWQSRWGMREPIETRAVDIVQPDLAGVGGFTEAKRVADLAALHGVRVVPHVWGTAVHIAAALQFIAAMVPDPVRVNPIEPILEFDRTDNPFRQAVVKAPIEHENGVVAIPNAPGLGIEINRDALAEFKMRDE
;
A
#
# COMPACT_ATOMS: atom_id res chain seq x y z
N MET A 1 23.70 -0.96 20.99
CA MET A 1 23.45 -1.43 19.63
C MET A 1 23.52 -0.22 18.69
N LYS A 2 24.27 -0.36 17.61
CA LYS A 2 24.46 0.71 16.61
C LYS A 2 24.28 0.13 15.20
N ILE A 3 23.77 0.93 14.30
CA ILE A 3 23.73 0.60 12.88
C ILE A 3 25.15 0.65 12.34
N VAL A 4 25.60 -0.43 11.67
CA VAL A 4 26.93 -0.53 11.08
C VAL A 4 26.88 -0.60 9.56
N GLU A 5 25.74 -1.01 8.99
CA GLU A 5 25.61 -1.09 7.55
C GLU A 5 24.17 -0.87 7.10
N VAL A 6 24.01 -0.26 5.93
CA VAL A 6 22.75 -0.07 5.21
C VAL A 6 22.96 -0.54 3.77
N ARG A 7 22.17 -1.51 3.34
CA ARG A 7 22.20 -2.06 1.97
C ARG A 7 20.85 -1.86 1.30
N THR A 8 20.86 -1.80 -0.02
CA THR A 8 19.66 -1.84 -0.85
C THR A 8 19.72 -3.04 -1.80
N HIS A 9 18.60 -3.75 -1.92
CA HIS A 9 18.45 -4.86 -2.84
C HIS A 9 17.41 -4.46 -3.89
N LEU A 10 17.88 -4.19 -5.11
CA LEU A 10 17.04 -3.83 -6.24
C LEU A 10 16.62 -5.11 -6.94
N LEU A 11 15.31 -5.31 -7.05
CA LEU A 11 14.70 -6.50 -7.64
C LEU A 11 13.94 -6.12 -8.90
N GLU A 12 14.01 -6.97 -9.92
CA GLU A 12 13.28 -6.80 -11.16
C GLU A 12 12.71 -8.14 -11.65
N HIS A 13 11.48 -8.09 -12.16
CA HIS A 13 10.82 -9.17 -12.87
C HIS A 13 10.11 -8.60 -14.09
N ARG A 14 10.40 -9.16 -15.27
CA ARG A 14 9.74 -8.77 -16.51
C ARG A 14 8.40 -9.46 -16.62
N LEU A 15 7.33 -8.69 -16.87
CA LEU A 15 5.98 -9.25 -16.98
C LEU A 15 5.81 -10.08 -18.26
N SER A 16 5.14 -11.20 -18.12
CA SER A 16 4.75 -12.04 -19.27
C SER A 16 3.71 -11.32 -20.16
N VAL A 17 2.78 -10.61 -19.54
CA VAL A 17 1.78 -9.76 -20.20
C VAL A 17 1.83 -8.38 -19.56
N PRO A 18 2.24 -7.34 -20.31
CA PRO A 18 2.17 -5.97 -19.83
C PRO A 18 0.74 -5.55 -19.52
N PHE A 19 0.59 -4.74 -18.47
CA PHE A 19 -0.69 -4.18 -18.09
C PHE A 19 -0.58 -2.69 -17.77
N GLN A 20 -1.73 -2.01 -17.61
CA GLN A 20 -1.75 -0.58 -17.35
C GLN A 20 -2.91 -0.17 -16.44
N SER A 21 -2.65 0.87 -15.64
CA SER A 21 -3.66 1.72 -15.02
C SER A 21 -3.98 2.89 -15.96
N ALA A 22 -4.86 3.79 -15.57
CA ALA A 22 -5.14 4.99 -16.34
C ALA A 22 -3.91 5.90 -16.53
N SER A 23 -3.01 5.91 -15.54
CA SER A 23 -1.86 6.83 -15.49
C SER A 23 -0.52 6.20 -15.89
N MET A 24 -0.40 4.87 -15.85
CA MET A 24 0.90 4.18 -16.03
C MET A 24 0.73 2.84 -16.77
N ARG A 25 1.75 2.53 -17.60
CA ARG A 25 1.93 1.21 -18.21
C ARG A 25 3.09 0.49 -17.54
N PHE A 26 2.90 -0.78 -17.26
CA PHE A 26 3.88 -1.66 -16.62
C PHE A 26 4.27 -2.77 -17.57
N ASP A 27 5.57 -2.91 -17.85
CA ASP A 27 6.19 -4.04 -18.56
C ASP A 27 7.08 -4.88 -17.65
N ARG A 28 7.28 -4.40 -16.42
CA ARG A 28 8.07 -5.05 -15.36
C ARG A 28 7.56 -4.67 -13.97
N ARG A 29 7.90 -5.51 -13.01
CA ARG A 29 7.85 -5.18 -11.58
C ARG A 29 9.26 -4.84 -11.13
N ALA A 30 9.42 -3.72 -10.44
CA ALA A 30 10.72 -3.32 -9.89
C ALA A 30 10.53 -2.78 -8.47
N HIS A 31 11.27 -3.34 -7.52
CA HIS A 31 11.18 -2.98 -6.11
C HIS A 31 12.56 -2.80 -5.50
N VAL A 32 12.66 -2.06 -4.41
CA VAL A 32 13.88 -1.96 -3.62
C VAL A 32 13.60 -2.28 -2.16
N LEU A 33 14.31 -3.27 -1.64
CA LEU A 33 14.32 -3.60 -0.24
C LEU A 33 15.50 -2.89 0.45
N VAL A 34 15.27 -2.43 1.68
CA VAL A 34 16.27 -1.83 2.56
C VAL A 34 16.65 -2.85 3.63
N GLU A 35 17.93 -3.15 3.73
CA GLU A 35 18.51 -3.98 4.78
C GLU A 35 19.38 -3.11 5.69
N ILE A 36 19.07 -3.09 6.98
CA ILE A 36 19.85 -2.40 8.01
C ILE A 36 20.49 -3.43 8.94
N VAL A 37 21.81 -3.38 9.08
CA VAL A 37 22.59 -4.32 9.92
C VAL A 37 23.13 -3.59 11.14
N CYS A 38 23.01 -4.23 12.30
CA CYS A 38 23.52 -3.74 13.59
C CYS A 38 24.82 -4.42 14.01
N ASP A 39 25.58 -3.79 14.91
CA ASP A 39 26.86 -4.26 15.47
C ASP A 39 26.74 -5.60 16.22
N ASN A 40 25.55 -5.98 16.66
CA ASN A 40 25.25 -7.26 17.31
C ASN A 40 24.71 -8.34 16.36
N GLY A 41 24.74 -8.09 15.04
CA GLY A 41 24.27 -9.02 14.01
C GLY A 41 22.77 -8.98 13.71
N LEU A 42 21.96 -8.24 14.48
CA LEU A 42 20.54 -8.07 14.14
C LEU A 42 20.39 -7.33 12.82
N THR A 43 19.45 -7.80 12.02
CA THR A 43 19.15 -7.23 10.70
C THR A 43 17.65 -6.94 10.59
N GLY A 44 17.32 -5.74 10.11
CA GLY A 44 15.96 -5.34 9.79
C GLY A 44 15.75 -5.09 8.31
N TRP A 45 14.51 -5.29 7.87
CA TRP A 45 14.08 -5.19 6.50
C TRP A 45 12.96 -4.21 6.33
N GLY A 46 13.02 -3.44 5.23
CA GLY A 46 11.96 -2.54 4.81
C GLY A 46 11.87 -2.49 3.30
N GLU A 47 10.88 -1.78 2.80
CA GLU A 47 10.63 -1.60 1.36
C GLU A 47 10.27 -0.14 1.08
N CYS A 48 10.71 0.38 -0.06
CA CYS A 48 10.37 1.72 -0.54
C CYS A 48 9.36 1.64 -1.68
N LEU A 49 8.30 2.43 -1.62
CA LEU A 49 7.34 2.58 -2.73
C LEU A 49 7.97 3.31 -3.91
N GLY A 50 7.65 2.89 -5.13
CA GLY A 50 8.00 3.58 -6.37
C GLY A 50 9.32 3.11 -6.98
N PRO A 51 9.99 3.95 -7.81
CA PRO A 51 11.08 3.50 -8.68
C PRO A 51 12.31 3.04 -7.88
N ALA A 52 12.78 1.81 -8.17
CA ALA A 52 13.81 1.14 -7.37
C ALA A 52 15.15 1.90 -7.36
N ARG A 53 15.72 2.25 -8.53
CA ARG A 53 17.02 2.93 -8.62
C ARG A 53 17.04 4.32 -7.95
N PRO A 54 16.06 5.21 -8.20
CA PRO A 54 16.00 6.49 -7.50
C PRO A 54 15.88 6.35 -5.97
N ASN A 55 15.03 5.43 -5.50
CA ASN A 55 14.91 5.16 -4.06
C ASN A 55 16.23 4.67 -3.46
N ALA A 56 16.91 3.73 -4.12
CA ALA A 56 18.20 3.23 -3.65
C ALA A 56 19.26 4.35 -3.53
N ALA A 57 19.28 5.30 -4.48
CA ALA A 57 20.16 6.44 -4.40
C ALA A 57 19.86 7.36 -3.20
N VAL A 58 18.58 7.58 -2.88
CA VAL A 58 18.19 8.38 -1.71
C VAL A 58 18.47 7.63 -0.40
N VAL A 59 18.24 6.32 -0.34
CA VAL A 59 18.67 5.49 0.81
C VAL A 59 20.16 5.59 1.04
N ALA A 60 20.95 5.54 -0.04
CA ALA A 60 22.41 5.72 0.04
C ALA A 60 22.81 7.12 0.58
N ALA A 61 22.06 8.17 0.21
CA ALA A 61 22.27 9.50 0.78
C ALA A 61 22.00 9.52 2.29
N TYR A 62 20.95 8.86 2.76
CA TYR A 62 20.62 8.75 4.20
C TYR A 62 21.65 7.96 5.01
N ARG A 63 22.42 7.09 4.39
CA ARG A 63 23.42 6.24 5.05
C ARG A 63 24.39 7.02 5.95
N ASN A 64 24.81 8.23 5.53
CA ASN A 64 25.77 9.04 6.29
C ASN A 64 25.23 9.47 7.68
N TRP A 65 23.92 9.61 7.82
CA TRP A 65 23.28 9.90 9.12
C TRP A 65 22.94 8.62 9.89
N LEU A 66 22.62 7.53 9.20
CA LEU A 66 22.20 6.27 9.83
C LEU A 66 23.32 5.54 10.55
N ILE A 67 24.52 5.49 9.96
CA ILE A 67 25.65 4.77 10.55
C ILE A 67 25.99 5.34 11.93
N GLY A 68 26.05 4.45 12.92
CA GLY A 68 26.32 4.79 14.33
C GLY A 68 25.07 5.16 15.15
N MET A 69 23.90 5.37 14.52
CA MET A 69 22.65 5.59 15.26
C MET A 69 22.21 4.34 16.03
N ASN A 70 21.48 4.57 17.13
CA ASN A 70 20.77 3.50 17.83
C ASN A 70 19.45 3.21 17.09
N PRO A 71 19.27 2.02 16.50
CA PRO A 71 18.06 1.70 15.70
C PRO A 71 16.78 1.65 16.53
N LEU A 72 16.86 1.55 17.87
CA LEU A 72 15.68 1.48 18.73
C LEU A 72 15.00 2.85 18.94
N GLU A 73 15.71 3.94 18.63
CA GLU A 73 15.19 5.31 18.74
C GLU A 73 14.42 5.72 17.47
N THR A 74 13.42 4.92 17.06
CA THR A 74 12.73 5.03 15.77
C THR A 74 12.22 6.45 15.48
N GLU A 75 11.51 7.09 16.41
CA GLU A 75 10.98 8.44 16.22
C GLU A 75 12.05 9.52 16.11
N LYS A 76 13.10 9.42 16.93
CA LYS A 76 14.24 10.34 16.89
C LYS A 76 14.98 10.22 15.57
N ASN A 77 15.24 8.98 15.14
CA ASN A 77 15.92 8.70 13.86
C ASN A 77 15.09 9.23 12.70
N TRP A 78 13.77 8.98 12.71
CA TRP A 78 12.86 9.51 11.72
C TRP A 78 12.96 11.05 11.63
N ALA A 79 12.91 11.74 12.76
CA ALA A 79 12.97 13.20 12.80
C ALA A 79 14.31 13.74 12.26
N ILE A 80 15.43 13.10 12.61
CA ILE A 80 16.76 13.48 12.11
C ILE A 80 16.82 13.30 10.60
N LEU A 81 16.42 12.14 10.08
CA LEU A 81 16.46 11.82 8.66
C LEU A 81 15.53 12.72 7.84
N TYR A 82 14.29 12.95 8.31
CA TYR A 82 13.37 13.88 7.66
C TYR A 82 13.97 15.28 7.55
N ASN A 83 14.56 15.80 8.63
CA ASN A 83 15.18 17.11 8.65
C ASN A 83 16.42 17.19 7.77
N ALA A 84 17.18 16.09 7.63
CA ALA A 84 18.40 16.03 6.84
C ALA A 84 18.17 16.36 5.35
N LEU A 85 17.02 15.98 4.80
CA LEU A 85 16.65 16.22 3.39
C LEU A 85 15.39 17.08 3.22
N ARG A 86 14.89 17.74 4.29
CA ARG A 86 13.65 18.53 4.25
C ARG A 86 13.65 19.58 3.14
N ASP A 87 14.74 20.29 2.96
CA ASP A 87 14.83 21.39 1.98
C ASP A 87 14.93 20.88 0.53
N GLN A 88 15.32 19.61 0.36
CA GLN A 88 15.41 18.95 -0.94
C GLN A 88 14.14 18.18 -1.30
N GLY A 89 13.33 17.78 -0.31
CA GLY A 89 12.07 17.09 -0.56
C GLY A 89 11.28 16.77 0.70
N GLN A 90 10.08 17.32 0.78
CA GLN A 90 9.13 17.06 1.87
C GLN A 90 8.13 15.96 1.51
N ARG A 91 8.21 15.43 0.30
CA ARG A 91 7.42 14.35 -0.28
C ARG A 91 8.19 13.70 -1.43
N GLY A 92 7.64 12.66 -2.02
CA GLY A 92 8.27 11.92 -3.12
C GLY A 92 9.39 11.02 -2.59
N LEU A 93 10.48 10.90 -3.34
CA LEU A 93 11.54 9.92 -3.11
C LEU A 93 12.22 10.03 -1.74
N THR A 94 12.28 11.21 -1.13
CA THR A 94 12.82 11.37 0.22
C THR A 94 11.96 10.65 1.25
N LEU A 95 10.63 10.72 1.13
CA LEU A 95 9.70 10.05 2.05
C LEU A 95 9.59 8.56 1.77
N THR A 96 9.61 8.13 0.50
CA THR A 96 9.56 6.69 0.18
C THR A 96 10.84 5.99 0.64
N ALA A 97 12.02 6.59 0.48
CA ALA A 97 13.27 6.07 1.02
C ALA A 97 13.26 6.04 2.56
N LEU A 98 12.79 7.12 3.19
CA LEU A 98 12.64 7.18 4.65
C LEU A 98 11.65 6.13 5.17
N SER A 99 10.58 5.84 4.41
CA SER A 99 9.61 4.78 4.76
C SER A 99 10.26 3.41 4.83
N GLY A 100 11.06 3.04 3.82
CA GLY A 100 11.78 1.77 3.83
C GLY A 100 12.77 1.66 4.99
N ILE A 101 13.45 2.75 5.32
CA ILE A 101 14.35 2.81 6.47
C ILE A 101 13.55 2.66 7.78
N ASP A 102 12.47 3.38 7.96
CA ASP A 102 11.64 3.32 9.17
C ASP A 102 11.06 1.92 9.40
N ILE A 103 10.54 1.28 8.35
CA ILE A 103 10.05 -0.10 8.42
C ILE A 103 11.17 -1.04 8.91
N ALA A 104 12.40 -0.91 8.36
CA ALA A 104 13.53 -1.72 8.77
C ALA A 104 13.95 -1.47 10.24
N LEU A 105 13.87 -0.22 10.71
CA LEU A 105 14.15 0.11 12.11
C LEU A 105 13.11 -0.48 13.07
N TRP A 106 11.83 -0.47 12.69
CA TRP A 106 10.77 -1.12 13.47
C TRP A 106 10.92 -2.63 13.47
N ASP A 107 11.35 -3.25 12.36
CA ASP A 107 11.66 -4.67 12.29
C ASP A 107 12.80 -5.06 13.26
N ILE A 108 13.90 -4.27 13.28
CA ILE A 108 14.99 -4.44 14.26
C ILE A 108 14.46 -4.34 15.69
N LYS A 109 13.65 -3.33 15.95
CA LYS A 109 13.10 -3.06 17.29
C LYS A 109 12.25 -4.23 17.77
N GLY A 110 11.39 -4.77 16.92
CA GLY A 110 10.60 -5.96 17.24
C GLY A 110 11.47 -7.19 17.49
N LYS A 111 12.45 -7.45 16.64
CA LYS A 111 13.43 -8.54 16.82
C LYS A 111 14.25 -8.40 18.10
N HIS A 112 14.69 -7.18 18.43
CA HIS A 112 15.45 -6.90 19.66
C HIS A 112 14.65 -7.21 20.93
N PHE A 113 13.36 -6.83 20.96
CA PHE A 113 12.50 -7.10 22.11
C PHE A 113 11.79 -8.46 22.06
N GLY A 114 12.04 -9.28 21.03
CA GLY A 114 11.42 -10.60 20.88
C GLY A 114 9.91 -10.55 20.66
N THR A 115 9.39 -9.47 20.05
CA THR A 115 7.96 -9.25 19.85
C THR A 115 7.65 -8.71 18.44
N SER A 116 6.40 -8.85 18.00
CA SER A 116 5.97 -8.32 16.70
C SER A 116 5.88 -6.79 16.70
N VAL A 117 5.98 -6.17 15.52
CA VAL A 117 5.81 -4.70 15.38
C VAL A 117 4.45 -4.26 15.87
N SER A 118 3.38 -5.01 15.59
CA SER A 118 2.03 -4.68 16.04
C SER A 118 1.92 -4.58 17.58
N MET A 119 2.63 -5.42 18.31
CA MET A 119 2.69 -5.31 19.78
C MET A 119 3.38 -4.01 20.21
N LEU A 120 4.45 -3.59 19.54
CA LEU A 120 5.14 -2.34 19.83
C LEU A 120 4.32 -1.09 19.44
N LEU A 121 3.42 -1.21 18.48
CA LEU A 121 2.51 -0.13 18.08
C LEU A 121 1.33 0.08 19.04
N GLY A 122 1.18 -0.79 20.05
CA GLY A 122 0.16 -0.64 21.08
C GLY A 122 -0.67 -1.90 21.34
N GLY A 123 -0.39 -2.99 20.62
CA GLY A 123 -1.07 -4.27 20.78
C GLY A 123 -1.85 -4.71 19.55
N ARG A 124 -2.25 -5.97 19.55
CA ARG A 124 -2.98 -6.59 18.42
C ARG A 124 -4.46 -6.62 18.72
N PHE A 125 -5.26 -6.03 17.85
CA PHE A 125 -6.72 -6.10 17.90
C PHE A 125 -7.28 -7.29 17.10
N ARG A 126 -6.46 -7.89 16.21
CA ARG A 126 -6.84 -9.02 15.33
C ARG A 126 -5.67 -9.90 14.95
N GLU A 127 -5.96 -11.18 14.70
CA GLU A 127 -4.97 -12.19 14.31
C GLU A 127 -5.01 -12.50 12.80
N SER A 128 -6.04 -12.05 12.11
CA SER A 128 -6.21 -12.18 10.66
C SER A 128 -6.99 -11.00 10.09
N VAL A 129 -6.94 -10.84 8.78
CA VAL A 129 -7.64 -9.77 8.08
C VAL A 129 -8.25 -10.29 6.78
N LYS A 130 -9.44 -9.82 6.41
CA LYS A 130 -10.01 -10.06 5.09
C LYS A 130 -9.23 -9.27 4.05
N ALA A 131 -8.92 -9.93 2.94
CA ALA A 131 -8.25 -9.31 1.81
C ALA A 131 -9.25 -8.99 0.69
N TYR A 132 -8.96 -7.92 -0.06
CA TYR A 132 -9.56 -7.68 -1.36
C TYR A 132 -8.53 -7.90 -2.47
N ALA A 133 -8.98 -8.52 -3.57
CA ALA A 133 -8.10 -8.77 -4.71
C ALA A 133 -7.90 -7.48 -5.52
N THR A 134 -6.65 -7.16 -5.83
CA THR A 134 -6.28 -6.09 -6.78
C THR A 134 -5.51 -6.71 -7.94
N GLY A 135 -6.04 -6.66 -9.17
CA GLY A 135 -5.40 -7.30 -10.31
C GLY A 135 -6.11 -7.08 -11.64
N SER A 136 -7.30 -6.51 -11.61
CA SER A 136 -8.11 -6.24 -12.80
C SER A 136 -7.64 -4.96 -13.52
N PHE A 137 -6.41 -5.02 -14.03
CA PHE A 137 -5.78 -3.98 -14.86
C PHE A 137 -6.19 -4.12 -16.33
N LYS A 138 -5.98 -3.07 -17.11
CA LYS A 138 -6.11 -3.16 -18.58
C LYS A 138 -4.88 -3.88 -19.15
N ARG A 139 -5.09 -5.00 -19.84
CA ARG A 139 -4.04 -5.77 -20.52
C ARG A 139 -4.08 -5.51 -22.02
N ASP A 140 -2.93 -5.61 -22.66
CA ASP A 140 -2.83 -5.42 -24.11
C ASP A 140 -3.44 -6.59 -24.87
N GLY A 141 -4.13 -6.29 -25.96
CA GLY A 141 -4.61 -7.29 -26.91
C GLY A 141 -5.80 -8.14 -26.46
N VAL A 142 -6.42 -7.80 -25.32
CA VAL A 142 -7.62 -8.51 -24.83
C VAL A 142 -8.81 -7.55 -24.72
N ASP A 143 -10.03 -8.10 -24.84
CA ASP A 143 -11.23 -7.35 -24.52
C ASP A 143 -11.28 -7.09 -23.01
N ARG A 144 -11.29 -5.82 -22.64
CA ARG A 144 -11.21 -5.39 -21.25
C ARG A 144 -12.43 -5.80 -20.42
N VAL A 145 -13.61 -5.81 -21.04
CA VAL A 145 -14.87 -6.15 -20.35
C VAL A 145 -14.86 -7.64 -19.98
N GLU A 146 -14.55 -8.50 -20.95
CA GLU A 146 -14.47 -9.95 -20.72
C GLU A 146 -13.34 -10.33 -19.78
N ASP A 147 -12.18 -9.68 -19.91
CA ASP A 147 -10.99 -9.95 -19.10
C ASP A 147 -11.23 -9.62 -17.63
N ASN A 148 -11.82 -8.45 -17.34
CA ASN A 148 -12.18 -8.08 -15.98
C ASN A 148 -13.26 -9.01 -15.38
N ALA A 149 -14.28 -9.36 -16.14
CA ALA A 149 -15.31 -10.31 -15.67
C ALA A 149 -14.68 -11.67 -15.30
N ARG A 150 -13.71 -12.15 -16.09
CA ARG A 150 -12.97 -13.38 -15.83
C ARG A 150 -12.11 -13.28 -14.57
N ASP A 151 -11.39 -12.16 -14.38
CA ASP A 151 -10.61 -11.90 -13.18
C ASP A 151 -11.50 -11.94 -11.93
N ILE A 152 -12.64 -11.22 -11.94
CA ILE A 152 -13.57 -11.17 -10.81
C ILE A 152 -14.16 -12.53 -10.50
N ALA A 153 -14.57 -13.31 -11.51
CA ALA A 153 -15.07 -14.66 -11.32
C ALA A 153 -13.99 -15.58 -10.70
N SER A 154 -12.74 -15.43 -11.15
CA SER A 154 -11.60 -16.15 -10.59
C SER A 154 -11.34 -15.78 -9.12
N TYR A 155 -11.33 -14.48 -8.77
CA TYR A 155 -11.12 -14.06 -7.39
C TYR A 155 -12.24 -14.53 -6.46
N ARG A 156 -13.48 -14.47 -6.93
CA ARG A 156 -14.64 -15.04 -6.20
C ARG A 156 -14.46 -16.53 -5.94
N SER A 157 -14.02 -17.30 -6.95
CA SER A 157 -13.80 -18.75 -6.80
C SER A 157 -12.66 -19.09 -5.83
N GLN A 158 -11.71 -18.18 -5.62
CA GLN A 158 -10.62 -18.26 -4.66
C GLN A 158 -11.03 -17.79 -3.25
N GLY A 159 -12.29 -17.42 -3.05
CA GLY A 159 -12.85 -17.02 -1.76
C GLY A 159 -12.65 -15.54 -1.40
N PHE A 160 -12.19 -14.69 -2.32
CA PHE A 160 -12.16 -13.26 -2.05
C PHE A 160 -13.58 -12.69 -1.93
N HIS A 161 -13.81 -11.91 -0.88
CA HIS A 161 -15.09 -11.24 -0.64
C HIS A 161 -15.16 -9.84 -1.23
N ALA A 162 -14.07 -9.34 -1.78
CA ALA A 162 -13.99 -8.03 -2.39
C ALA A 162 -12.92 -7.97 -3.48
N SER A 163 -13.08 -7.06 -4.46
CA SER A 163 -12.06 -6.80 -5.49
C SER A 163 -12.09 -5.35 -5.94
N LYS A 164 -10.90 -4.83 -6.29
CA LYS A 164 -10.69 -3.51 -6.86
C LYS A 164 -10.41 -3.60 -8.35
N ILE A 165 -11.08 -2.77 -9.14
CA ILE A 165 -11.06 -2.74 -10.60
C ILE A 165 -10.44 -1.43 -11.05
N LYS A 166 -9.49 -1.50 -11.98
CA LYS A 166 -8.89 -0.29 -12.56
C LYS A 166 -9.82 0.29 -13.63
N ILE A 167 -10.11 1.59 -13.51
CA ILE A 167 -10.93 2.40 -14.41
C ILE A 167 -10.15 3.67 -14.79
N GLY A 168 -10.81 4.68 -15.38
CA GLY A 168 -10.16 5.93 -15.80
C GLY A 168 -9.75 5.92 -17.28
N PHE A 169 -10.31 5.01 -18.07
CA PHE A 169 -10.02 4.88 -19.51
C PHE A 169 -11.13 5.47 -20.40
N GLY A 170 -12.18 6.00 -19.78
CA GLY A 170 -13.34 6.58 -20.44
C GLY A 170 -14.65 6.04 -19.88
N ILE A 171 -15.61 6.94 -19.59
CA ILE A 171 -16.81 6.63 -18.81
C ILE A 171 -17.60 5.44 -19.40
N GLU A 172 -17.80 5.40 -20.72
CA GLU A 172 -18.64 4.37 -21.35
C GLU A 172 -17.99 2.98 -21.25
N GLU A 173 -16.69 2.86 -21.54
CA GLU A 173 -15.95 1.61 -21.40
C GLU A 173 -15.88 1.17 -19.93
N ASP A 174 -15.60 2.12 -19.03
CA ASP A 174 -15.48 1.84 -17.59
C ASP A 174 -16.80 1.36 -16.98
N LEU A 175 -17.94 1.92 -17.40
CA LEU A 175 -19.26 1.45 -16.98
C LEU A 175 -19.60 0.05 -17.50
N GLN A 176 -19.18 -0.30 -18.71
CA GLN A 176 -19.34 -1.66 -19.23
C GLN A 176 -18.51 -2.66 -18.42
N VAL A 177 -17.26 -2.30 -18.07
CA VAL A 177 -16.38 -3.11 -17.20
C VAL A 177 -17.01 -3.30 -15.82
N ILE A 178 -17.48 -2.23 -15.17
CA ILE A 178 -18.10 -2.32 -13.84
C ILE A 178 -19.37 -3.17 -13.86
N ARG A 179 -20.19 -3.03 -14.90
CA ARG A 179 -21.37 -3.87 -15.08
C ARG A 179 -21.01 -5.35 -15.19
N ALA A 180 -20.11 -5.70 -16.09
CA ALA A 180 -19.68 -7.08 -16.28
C ALA A 180 -19.02 -7.66 -15.03
N ALA A 181 -18.22 -6.87 -14.32
CA ALA A 181 -17.63 -7.23 -13.05
C ALA A 181 -18.71 -7.49 -11.98
N ARG A 182 -19.76 -6.66 -11.89
CA ARG A 182 -20.88 -6.88 -10.95
C ARG A 182 -21.65 -8.15 -11.29
N ASP A 183 -21.90 -8.42 -12.56
CA ASP A 183 -22.57 -9.64 -13.00
C ASP A 183 -21.74 -10.89 -12.62
N ALA A 184 -20.41 -10.85 -12.76
CA ALA A 184 -19.49 -11.93 -12.38
C ALA A 184 -19.34 -12.08 -10.85
N ALA A 185 -19.28 -10.96 -10.13
CA ALA A 185 -19.17 -10.91 -8.66
C ALA A 185 -20.43 -11.44 -7.95
N GLY A 186 -21.60 -11.28 -8.56
CA GLY A 186 -22.87 -11.47 -7.89
C GLY A 186 -23.14 -10.38 -6.83
N PRO A 187 -24.25 -10.45 -6.08
CA PRO A 187 -24.67 -9.39 -5.17
C PRO A 187 -23.78 -9.27 -3.91
N GLU A 188 -23.17 -10.36 -3.45
CA GLU A 188 -22.48 -10.42 -2.15
C GLU A 188 -21.05 -9.92 -2.17
N MET A 189 -20.35 -10.04 -3.31
CA MET A 189 -18.95 -9.60 -3.41
C MET A 189 -18.89 -8.09 -3.52
N ARG A 190 -18.10 -7.49 -2.63
CA ARG A 190 -17.85 -6.04 -2.64
C ARG A 190 -16.94 -5.67 -3.81
N LEU A 191 -17.29 -4.60 -4.52
CA LEU A 191 -16.46 -4.07 -5.61
C LEU A 191 -16.03 -2.65 -5.33
N MET A 192 -14.80 -2.34 -5.70
CA MET A 192 -14.22 -1.02 -5.63
C MET A 192 -13.69 -0.64 -7.01
N ALA A 193 -13.65 0.64 -7.29
CA ALA A 193 -13.15 1.17 -8.55
C ALA A 193 -12.02 2.17 -8.30
N ASP A 194 -10.90 2.05 -9.04
CA ASP A 194 -9.73 2.89 -8.90
C ASP A 194 -9.40 3.54 -10.25
N ALA A 195 -9.51 4.86 -10.30
CA ALA A 195 -9.28 5.65 -11.50
C ALA A 195 -7.82 6.07 -11.70
N ASN A 196 -6.95 5.87 -10.70
CA ASN A 196 -5.55 6.30 -10.74
C ASN A 196 -5.37 7.68 -11.42
N HIS A 197 -6.15 8.66 -10.95
CA HIS A 197 -6.17 10.05 -11.43
C HIS A 197 -6.69 10.27 -12.85
N GLY A 198 -7.32 9.27 -13.48
CA GLY A 198 -7.65 9.26 -14.91
C GLY A 198 -8.81 10.14 -15.32
N TYR A 199 -9.57 10.73 -14.38
CA TYR A 199 -10.73 11.58 -14.72
C TYR A 199 -10.49 13.06 -14.43
N GLY A 200 -11.21 13.88 -15.21
CA GLY A 200 -11.52 15.24 -14.79
C GLY A 200 -12.69 15.27 -13.79
N VAL A 201 -12.89 16.42 -13.13
CA VAL A 201 -13.94 16.55 -12.07
C VAL A 201 -15.34 16.17 -12.59
N LEU A 202 -15.72 16.67 -13.76
CA LEU A 202 -17.05 16.40 -14.35
C LEU A 202 -17.21 14.93 -14.73
N GLU A 203 -16.17 14.32 -15.27
CA GLU A 203 -16.16 12.89 -15.62
C GLU A 203 -16.27 12.01 -14.37
N ALA A 204 -15.54 12.33 -13.32
CA ALA A 204 -15.60 11.59 -12.05
C ALA A 204 -17.00 11.68 -11.41
N ILE A 205 -17.64 12.85 -11.46
CA ILE A 205 -19.00 13.05 -10.96
C ILE A 205 -20.01 12.26 -11.81
N GLU A 206 -19.90 12.33 -13.14
CA GLU A 206 -20.77 11.60 -14.04
C GLU A 206 -20.61 10.08 -13.87
N PHE A 207 -19.38 9.58 -13.88
CA PHE A 207 -19.09 8.17 -13.60
C PHE A 207 -19.70 7.73 -12.26
N GLY A 208 -19.42 8.46 -11.17
CA GLY A 208 -19.92 8.10 -9.86
C GLY A 208 -21.45 8.03 -9.76
N ARG A 209 -22.16 8.95 -10.42
CA ARG A 209 -23.62 8.94 -10.49
C ARG A 209 -24.16 7.75 -11.27
N ARG A 210 -23.56 7.45 -12.42
CA ARG A 210 -24.01 6.34 -13.28
C ARG A 210 -23.60 4.98 -12.70
N ALA A 211 -22.41 4.88 -12.07
CA ALA A 211 -21.92 3.67 -11.46
C ALA A 211 -22.60 3.33 -10.10
N ALA A 212 -23.30 4.26 -9.49
CA ALA A 212 -24.01 4.05 -8.21
C ALA A 212 -24.94 2.83 -8.21
N ALA A 213 -25.58 2.53 -9.35
CA ALA A 213 -26.46 1.38 -9.51
C ALA A 213 -25.76 0.02 -9.33
N TYR A 214 -24.43 -0.02 -9.41
CA TYR A 214 -23.64 -1.24 -9.29
C TYR A 214 -23.12 -1.48 -7.88
N GLY A 215 -23.41 -0.60 -6.91
CA GLY A 215 -23.08 -0.81 -5.50
C GLY A 215 -21.57 -0.88 -5.22
N LEU A 216 -20.80 0.10 -5.74
CA LEU A 216 -19.38 0.21 -5.45
C LEU A 216 -19.14 0.71 -4.02
N ASP A 217 -18.21 0.10 -3.32
CA ASP A 217 -17.81 0.46 -1.96
C ASP A 217 -17.06 1.78 -1.87
N TRP A 218 -16.22 2.06 -2.88
CA TRP A 218 -15.56 3.35 -3.06
C TRP A 218 -15.08 3.57 -4.49
N LEU A 219 -14.89 4.86 -4.81
CA LEU A 219 -14.20 5.38 -5.99
C LEU A 219 -12.85 5.94 -5.53
N GLU A 220 -11.76 5.26 -5.91
CA GLU A 220 -10.38 5.59 -5.54
C GLU A 220 -9.75 6.52 -6.57
N GLU A 221 -8.99 7.51 -6.09
CA GLU A 221 -8.21 8.46 -6.88
C GLU A 221 -8.91 8.99 -8.14
N PRO A 222 -10.14 9.57 -7.99
CA PRO A 222 -10.92 9.99 -9.16
C PRO A 222 -10.24 11.09 -9.98
N VAL A 223 -9.48 11.97 -9.33
CA VAL A 223 -8.81 13.13 -9.95
C VAL A 223 -7.36 13.23 -9.47
N VAL A 224 -6.55 14.11 -10.06
CA VAL A 224 -5.13 14.29 -9.68
C VAL A 224 -4.95 14.70 -8.21
N PRO A 225 -3.94 14.18 -7.51
CA PRO A 225 -3.81 14.28 -6.05
C PRO A 225 -3.55 15.70 -5.54
N GLU A 226 -3.09 16.61 -6.39
CA GLU A 226 -2.86 18.02 -6.04
C GLU A 226 -4.15 18.83 -5.93
N GLN A 227 -5.24 18.36 -6.53
CA GLN A 227 -6.52 19.10 -6.63
C GLN A 227 -7.50 18.70 -5.51
N LEU A 228 -7.17 19.02 -4.26
CA LEU A 228 -8.03 18.67 -3.11
C LEU A 228 -9.42 19.32 -3.17
N ALA A 229 -9.53 20.51 -3.78
CA ALA A 229 -10.83 21.11 -4.04
C ALA A 229 -11.69 20.26 -4.98
N ALA A 230 -11.07 19.65 -6.01
CA ALA A 230 -11.73 18.74 -6.92
C ALA A 230 -12.19 17.45 -6.21
N TYR A 231 -11.36 16.88 -5.34
CA TYR A 231 -11.76 15.74 -4.49
C TYR A 231 -13.01 16.06 -3.67
N ARG A 232 -13.06 17.22 -2.99
CA ARG A 232 -14.24 17.66 -2.24
C ARG A 232 -15.47 17.83 -3.11
N GLU A 233 -15.31 18.37 -4.33
CA GLU A 233 -16.41 18.53 -5.27
C GLU A 233 -16.94 17.20 -5.76
N VAL A 234 -16.07 16.27 -6.17
CA VAL A 234 -16.45 14.90 -6.57
C VAL A 234 -17.18 14.22 -5.43
N ARG A 235 -16.60 14.22 -4.22
CA ARG A 235 -17.21 13.61 -3.04
C ARG A 235 -18.62 14.17 -2.74
N ALA A 236 -18.83 15.48 -2.90
CA ALA A 236 -20.10 16.13 -2.59
C ALA A 236 -21.19 15.89 -3.66
N LYS A 237 -20.82 15.61 -4.91
CA LYS A 237 -21.76 15.61 -6.07
C LYS A 237 -22.08 14.24 -6.63
N GLN A 238 -21.52 13.17 -6.10
CA GLN A 238 -21.85 11.79 -6.46
C GLN A 238 -21.95 10.91 -5.19
N PRO A 239 -22.68 9.76 -5.22
CA PRO A 239 -23.04 9.05 -4.00
C PRO A 239 -22.03 8.00 -3.52
N ILE A 240 -21.02 7.62 -4.33
CA ILE A 240 -20.06 6.59 -3.98
C ILE A 240 -19.01 7.19 -3.03
N PRO A 241 -18.64 6.54 -1.90
CA PRO A 241 -17.55 7.00 -1.05
C PRO A 241 -16.26 7.22 -1.84
N VAL A 242 -15.54 8.29 -1.57
CA VAL A 242 -14.27 8.61 -2.23
C VAL A 242 -13.10 8.13 -1.38
N ALA A 243 -12.17 7.43 -2.00
CA ALA A 243 -10.91 6.99 -1.41
C ALA A 243 -9.70 7.63 -2.10
N GLY A 244 -8.58 7.71 -1.39
CA GLY A 244 -7.30 8.15 -1.95
C GLY A 244 -6.25 8.32 -0.86
N GLY A 245 -4.99 8.48 -1.27
CA GLY A 245 -3.94 8.74 -0.32
C GLY A 245 -2.65 7.97 -0.52
N GLU A 246 -2.56 7.05 -1.46
CA GLU A 246 -1.32 6.33 -1.75
C GLU A 246 -0.18 7.28 -2.18
N THR A 247 -0.53 8.42 -2.78
CA THR A 247 0.40 9.46 -3.24
C THR A 247 0.59 10.60 -2.25
N TRP A 248 -0.23 10.70 -1.19
CA TRP A 248 -0.06 11.69 -0.11
C TRP A 248 0.85 11.13 0.97
N GLN A 249 1.85 11.92 1.34
CA GLN A 249 2.90 11.44 2.22
C GLN A 249 3.02 12.26 3.49
N SER A 250 3.43 11.60 4.57
CA SER A 250 3.52 12.11 5.92
C SER A 250 2.19 12.70 6.47
N ARG A 251 2.16 12.97 7.77
CA ARG A 251 1.02 13.65 8.40
C ARG A 251 0.72 15.03 7.79
N TRP A 252 1.73 15.70 7.26
CA TRP A 252 1.55 17.02 6.63
C TRP A 252 0.84 16.92 5.28
N GLY A 253 1.18 15.95 4.45
CA GLY A 253 0.48 15.72 3.18
C GLY A 253 -0.91 15.12 3.35
N MET A 254 -1.11 14.32 4.41
CA MET A 254 -2.41 13.72 4.73
C MET A 254 -3.35 14.65 5.52
N ARG A 255 -2.83 15.75 6.11
CA ARG A 255 -3.58 16.61 6.98
C ARG A 255 -4.78 17.26 6.28
N GLU A 256 -4.56 18.01 5.21
CA GLU A 256 -5.63 18.73 4.54
C GLU A 256 -6.72 17.78 3.98
N PRO A 257 -6.38 16.70 3.26
CA PRO A 257 -7.38 15.73 2.79
C PRO A 257 -8.27 15.19 3.93
N ILE A 258 -7.70 14.94 5.10
CA ILE A 258 -8.41 14.38 6.27
C ILE A 258 -9.25 15.47 6.94
N GLU A 259 -8.64 16.61 7.33
CA GLU A 259 -9.32 17.70 8.06
C GLU A 259 -10.49 18.29 7.26
N THR A 260 -10.34 18.44 5.95
CA THR A 260 -11.39 18.98 5.07
C THR A 260 -12.35 17.91 4.56
N ARG A 261 -12.11 16.63 4.93
CA ARG A 261 -12.87 15.48 4.44
C ARG A 261 -12.97 15.47 2.91
N ALA A 262 -11.84 15.65 2.26
CA ALA A 262 -11.75 15.50 0.81
C ALA A 262 -11.99 14.06 0.36
N VAL A 263 -11.76 13.11 1.28
CA VAL A 263 -12.03 11.67 1.11
C VAL A 263 -12.85 11.11 2.29
N ASP A 264 -13.52 10.00 2.07
CA ASP A 264 -14.18 9.20 3.11
C ASP A 264 -13.25 8.11 3.65
N ILE A 265 -12.29 7.70 2.82
CA ILE A 265 -11.29 6.67 3.11
C ILE A 265 -9.91 7.21 2.72
N VAL A 266 -8.99 7.24 3.68
CA VAL A 266 -7.59 7.59 3.42
C VAL A 266 -6.75 6.32 3.32
N GLN A 267 -5.83 6.29 2.33
CA GLN A 267 -5.08 5.09 1.96
C GLN A 267 -3.56 5.31 2.06
N PRO A 268 -3.03 5.48 3.31
CA PRO A 268 -1.58 5.62 3.47
C PRO A 268 -0.86 4.34 3.04
N ASP A 269 0.16 4.48 2.23
CA ASP A 269 1.08 3.40 1.90
C ASP A 269 2.25 3.38 2.89
N LEU A 270 2.49 2.27 3.59
CA LEU A 270 3.55 2.21 4.60
C LEU A 270 4.94 2.40 4.00
N ALA A 271 5.15 1.91 2.76
CA ALA A 271 6.41 2.08 2.04
C ALA A 271 6.56 3.49 1.43
N GLY A 272 5.53 4.35 1.55
CA GLY A 272 5.48 5.70 0.99
C GLY A 272 5.24 6.82 2.00
N VAL A 273 4.39 6.59 3.00
CA VAL A 273 3.89 7.65 3.91
C VAL A 273 4.92 8.14 4.93
N GLY A 274 6.01 7.43 5.12
CA GLY A 274 7.02 7.66 6.15
C GLY A 274 7.13 6.49 7.15
N GLY A 275 6.75 5.28 6.73
CA GLY A 275 6.82 4.06 7.52
C GLY A 275 5.77 3.97 8.62
N PHE A 276 5.99 3.09 9.59
CA PHE A 276 5.12 2.89 10.75
C PHE A 276 4.99 4.15 11.60
N THR A 277 6.10 4.89 11.76
CA THR A 277 6.14 6.11 12.56
C THR A 277 5.14 7.15 12.08
N GLU A 278 4.99 7.37 10.77
CA GLU A 278 4.01 8.31 10.23
C GLU A 278 2.64 7.67 10.01
N ALA A 279 2.56 6.42 9.59
CA ALA A 279 1.27 5.74 9.36
C ALA A 279 0.40 5.74 10.63
N LYS A 280 1.00 5.51 11.80
CA LYS A 280 0.28 5.59 13.08
C LYS A 280 -0.29 6.98 13.32
N ARG A 281 0.48 8.04 13.10
CA ARG A 281 0.05 9.43 13.26
C ARG A 281 -1.07 9.81 12.29
N VAL A 282 -0.99 9.30 11.06
CA VAL A 282 -2.05 9.49 10.05
C VAL A 282 -3.33 8.77 10.49
N ALA A 283 -3.23 7.55 11.03
CA ALA A 283 -4.40 6.84 11.54
C ALA A 283 -5.07 7.57 12.72
N ASP A 284 -4.28 8.08 13.67
CA ASP A 284 -4.77 8.87 14.79
C ASP A 284 -5.48 10.15 14.30
N LEU A 285 -4.90 10.85 13.32
CA LEU A 285 -5.51 12.03 12.70
C LEU A 285 -6.82 11.69 11.98
N ALA A 286 -6.83 10.60 11.21
CA ALA A 286 -8.02 10.14 10.48
C ALA A 286 -9.17 9.80 11.44
N ALA A 287 -8.87 9.12 12.55
CA ALA A 287 -9.86 8.78 13.57
C ALA A 287 -10.49 10.03 14.21
N LEU A 288 -9.72 11.09 14.49
CA LEU A 288 -10.23 12.36 15.01
C LEU A 288 -11.24 13.02 14.06
N HIS A 289 -11.12 12.81 12.76
CA HIS A 289 -11.99 13.41 11.75
C HIS A 289 -13.05 12.45 11.18
N GLY A 290 -13.14 11.22 11.72
CA GLY A 290 -14.08 10.20 11.25
C GLY A 290 -13.83 9.79 9.79
N VAL A 291 -12.56 9.76 9.36
CA VAL A 291 -12.11 9.26 8.06
C VAL A 291 -11.58 7.85 8.26
N ARG A 292 -12.09 6.90 7.47
CA ARG A 292 -11.65 5.51 7.55
C ARG A 292 -10.24 5.33 6.98
N VAL A 293 -9.45 4.43 7.56
CA VAL A 293 -8.11 4.07 7.05
C VAL A 293 -8.15 2.70 6.41
N VAL A 294 -7.65 2.60 5.17
CA VAL A 294 -7.41 1.35 4.44
C VAL A 294 -6.05 1.47 3.76
N PRO A 295 -4.99 0.83 4.27
CA PRO A 295 -3.66 0.99 3.68
C PRO A 295 -3.60 0.53 2.22
N HIS A 296 -2.93 1.31 1.37
CA HIS A 296 -2.50 0.87 0.04
C HIS A 296 -1.36 -0.14 0.16
N VAL A 297 -1.40 -1.23 -0.62
CA VAL A 297 -0.36 -2.27 -0.59
C VAL A 297 -0.11 -2.83 -1.99
N TRP A 298 0.95 -2.37 -2.65
CA TRP A 298 1.33 -2.86 -3.97
C TRP A 298 2.84 -3.07 -4.10
N GLY A 299 3.36 -4.02 -3.33
CA GLY A 299 4.79 -4.29 -3.15
C GLY A 299 5.13 -5.76 -3.07
N THR A 300 6.24 -6.05 -2.37
CA THR A 300 6.71 -7.41 -2.08
C THR A 300 6.07 -7.98 -0.80
N ALA A 301 6.47 -9.18 -0.41
CA ALA A 301 6.07 -9.76 0.88
C ALA A 301 6.51 -8.90 2.09
N VAL A 302 7.56 -8.08 1.97
CA VAL A 302 7.99 -7.15 3.02
C VAL A 302 6.95 -6.06 3.24
N HIS A 303 6.45 -5.47 2.16
CA HIS A 303 5.39 -4.46 2.22
C HIS A 303 4.08 -5.06 2.78
N ILE A 304 3.69 -6.24 2.30
CA ILE A 304 2.50 -6.95 2.83
C ILE A 304 2.65 -7.20 4.33
N ALA A 305 3.81 -7.69 4.80
CA ALA A 305 4.06 -7.92 6.21
C ALA A 305 3.98 -6.61 7.03
N ALA A 306 4.54 -5.51 6.52
CA ALA A 306 4.44 -4.20 7.16
C ALA A 306 2.98 -3.74 7.27
N ALA A 307 2.20 -3.83 6.19
CA ALA A 307 0.77 -3.49 6.20
C ALA A 307 -0.02 -4.36 7.20
N LEU A 308 0.26 -5.66 7.25
CA LEU A 308 -0.38 -6.59 8.19
C LEU A 308 -0.08 -6.23 9.65
N GLN A 309 1.18 -5.90 9.98
CA GLN A 309 1.55 -5.46 11.33
C GLN A 309 0.84 -4.16 11.71
N PHE A 310 0.71 -3.22 10.79
CA PHE A 310 -0.02 -1.98 11.01
C PHE A 310 -1.52 -2.23 11.19
N ILE A 311 -2.14 -3.00 10.30
CA ILE A 311 -3.57 -3.36 10.37
C ILE A 311 -3.88 -4.10 11.68
N ALA A 312 -2.98 -4.97 12.15
CA ALA A 312 -3.16 -5.67 13.42
C ALA A 312 -3.31 -4.71 14.61
N ALA A 313 -2.57 -3.59 14.58
CA ALA A 313 -2.55 -2.58 15.65
C ALA A 313 -3.60 -1.47 15.47
N MET A 314 -4.34 -1.43 14.35
CA MET A 314 -5.37 -0.42 14.13
C MET A 314 -6.53 -0.61 15.11
N VAL A 315 -6.85 0.46 15.82
CA VAL A 315 -8.00 0.50 16.72
C VAL A 315 -9.30 0.33 15.90
N PRO A 316 -10.24 -0.51 16.35
CA PRO A 316 -11.55 -0.62 15.71
C PRO A 316 -12.30 0.73 15.72
N ASP A 317 -12.72 1.22 14.57
CA ASP A 317 -13.45 2.46 14.41
C ASP A 317 -14.64 2.30 13.45
N PRO A 318 -15.85 2.73 13.83
CA PRO A 318 -16.21 3.21 15.15
C PRO A 318 -16.19 2.10 16.22
N VAL A 319 -15.99 2.49 17.47
CA VAL A 319 -16.05 1.56 18.60
C VAL A 319 -17.49 1.11 18.81
N ARG A 320 -17.81 -0.13 18.41
CA ARG A 320 -19.10 -0.76 18.55
C ARG A 320 -18.94 -2.29 18.62
N VAL A 321 -20.02 -3.00 18.97
CA VAL A 321 -19.99 -4.48 19.08
C VAL A 321 -19.55 -5.14 17.76
N ASN A 322 -20.00 -4.61 16.63
CA ASN A 322 -19.61 -5.08 15.29
C ASN A 322 -18.93 -3.91 14.55
N PRO A 323 -17.62 -3.66 14.75
CA PRO A 323 -16.92 -2.58 14.09
C PRO A 323 -16.79 -2.84 12.59
N ILE A 324 -16.48 -1.79 11.83
CA ILE A 324 -16.05 -1.95 10.44
C ILE A 324 -14.60 -2.48 10.50
N GLU A 325 -14.43 -3.75 10.15
CA GLU A 325 -13.10 -4.33 10.11
C GLU A 325 -12.24 -3.71 9.00
N PRO A 326 -10.98 -3.46 9.27
CA PRO A 326 -10.03 -3.08 8.22
C PRO A 326 -9.89 -4.23 7.22
N ILE A 327 -9.50 -3.89 5.99
CA ILE A 327 -9.27 -4.86 4.92
C ILE A 327 -7.86 -4.64 4.36
N LEU A 328 -7.26 -5.72 3.85
CA LEU A 328 -5.94 -5.72 3.25
C LEU A 328 -6.06 -5.69 1.73
N GLU A 329 -5.34 -4.79 1.07
CA GLU A 329 -5.09 -4.88 -0.36
C GLU A 329 -4.17 -6.07 -0.66
N PHE A 330 -4.60 -6.94 -1.59
CA PHE A 330 -3.84 -8.14 -1.94
C PHE A 330 -3.65 -8.23 -3.45
N ASP A 331 -2.44 -7.88 -3.91
CA ASP A 331 -2.06 -7.87 -5.32
C ASP A 331 -2.20 -9.27 -5.94
N ARG A 332 -2.94 -9.37 -7.04
CA ARG A 332 -3.15 -10.60 -7.83
C ARG A 332 -2.54 -10.52 -9.23
N THR A 333 -1.74 -9.50 -9.49
CA THR A 333 -0.96 -9.39 -10.74
C THR A 333 0.22 -10.36 -10.76
N ASP A 334 0.90 -10.48 -11.90
CA ASP A 334 2.17 -11.19 -12.03
C ASP A 334 3.24 -10.47 -11.18
N ASN A 335 3.44 -10.97 -9.95
CA ASN A 335 4.38 -10.43 -8.97
C ASN A 335 4.99 -11.55 -8.14
N PRO A 336 6.11 -12.15 -8.59
CA PRO A 336 6.76 -13.23 -7.86
C PRO A 336 7.32 -12.81 -6.50
N PHE A 337 7.54 -11.51 -6.28
CA PHE A 337 8.12 -11.00 -5.04
C PHE A 337 7.18 -11.11 -3.83
N ARG A 338 5.89 -11.34 -4.03
CA ARG A 338 4.96 -11.64 -2.94
C ARG A 338 5.28 -12.96 -2.24
N GLN A 339 5.84 -13.90 -2.97
CA GLN A 339 6.13 -15.26 -2.50
C GLN A 339 7.62 -15.50 -2.35
N ALA A 340 8.41 -15.19 -3.37
CA ALA A 340 9.80 -15.64 -3.47
C ALA A 340 10.75 -14.97 -2.48
N VAL A 341 10.52 -13.69 -2.12
CA VAL A 341 11.46 -12.93 -1.26
C VAL A 341 11.44 -13.32 0.20
N VAL A 342 10.49 -14.17 0.62
CA VAL A 342 10.39 -14.70 1.97
C VAL A 342 10.43 -16.22 1.97
N LYS A 343 10.92 -16.83 3.06
CA LYS A 343 10.99 -18.30 3.18
C LYS A 343 9.60 -18.93 3.34
N ALA A 344 8.70 -18.26 4.04
CA ALA A 344 7.31 -18.65 4.21
C ALA A 344 6.41 -17.59 3.57
N PRO A 345 5.83 -17.84 2.38
CA PRO A 345 4.95 -16.90 1.71
C PRO A 345 3.74 -16.51 2.56
N ILE A 346 3.37 -15.24 2.48
CA ILE A 346 2.12 -14.73 3.06
C ILE A 346 1.02 -14.94 2.01
N GLU A 347 0.11 -15.88 2.30
CA GLU A 347 -0.98 -16.22 1.39
C GLU A 347 -2.34 -16.11 2.09
N HIS A 348 -3.38 -16.06 1.30
CA HIS A 348 -4.75 -16.07 1.80
C HIS A 348 -5.34 -17.48 1.81
N GLU A 349 -6.19 -17.72 2.78
CA GLU A 349 -7.10 -18.86 2.78
C GLU A 349 -8.54 -18.32 2.71
N ASN A 350 -9.24 -18.62 1.60
CA ASN A 350 -10.59 -18.11 1.35
C ASN A 350 -10.74 -16.58 1.53
N GLY A 351 -9.78 -15.80 1.00
CA GLY A 351 -9.79 -14.35 1.09
C GLY A 351 -9.43 -13.79 2.49
N VAL A 352 -8.94 -14.62 3.40
CA VAL A 352 -8.47 -14.21 4.73
C VAL A 352 -6.97 -14.45 4.83
N VAL A 353 -6.23 -13.47 5.33
CA VAL A 353 -4.76 -13.52 5.52
C VAL A 353 -4.45 -13.54 7.01
N ALA A 354 -3.71 -14.54 7.46
CA ALA A 354 -3.19 -14.58 8.82
C ALA A 354 -2.08 -13.52 9.02
N ILE A 355 -2.11 -12.84 10.15
CA ILE A 355 -1.12 -11.80 10.47
C ILE A 355 0.10 -12.46 11.13
N PRO A 356 1.32 -12.31 10.58
CA PRO A 356 2.53 -12.88 11.18
C PRO A 356 2.71 -12.45 12.64
N ASN A 357 3.07 -13.39 13.52
CA ASN A 357 3.24 -13.13 14.96
C ASN A 357 4.66 -13.29 15.46
N ALA A 358 5.62 -13.68 14.62
CA ALA A 358 7.03 -13.75 15.00
C ALA A 358 7.62 -12.32 15.21
N PRO A 359 8.78 -12.20 15.90
CA PRO A 359 9.41 -10.92 16.17
C PRO A 359 9.67 -10.07 14.92
N GLY A 360 9.55 -8.75 15.06
CA GLY A 360 9.69 -7.79 13.98
C GLY A 360 8.48 -7.79 13.04
N LEU A 361 8.70 -7.83 11.74
CA LEU A 361 7.65 -7.98 10.72
C LEU A 361 7.04 -9.38 10.71
N GLY A 362 7.68 -10.34 11.40
CA GLY A 362 7.24 -11.72 11.46
C GLY A 362 7.57 -12.55 10.22
N ILE A 363 8.53 -12.12 9.42
CA ILE A 363 8.99 -12.76 8.19
C ILE A 363 10.49 -13.07 8.23
N GLU A 364 10.91 -14.05 7.43
CA GLU A 364 12.32 -14.37 7.18
C GLU A 364 12.62 -14.22 5.68
N ILE A 365 13.63 -13.42 5.34
CA ILE A 365 13.99 -13.13 3.96
C ILE A 365 14.69 -14.33 3.32
N ASN A 366 14.29 -14.65 2.09
CA ASN A 366 14.95 -15.60 1.21
C ASN A 366 16.06 -14.90 0.41
N ARG A 367 17.31 -15.03 0.84
CA ARG A 367 18.44 -14.35 0.21
C ARG A 367 18.77 -14.89 -1.19
N ASP A 368 18.43 -16.15 -1.47
CA ASP A 368 18.65 -16.75 -2.79
C ASP A 368 17.74 -16.09 -3.83
N ALA A 369 16.47 -15.82 -3.46
CA ALA A 369 15.57 -15.07 -4.33
C ALA A 369 16.03 -13.62 -4.55
N LEU A 370 16.64 -12.97 -3.55
CA LEU A 370 17.22 -11.63 -3.76
C LEU A 370 18.35 -11.66 -4.79
N ALA A 371 19.14 -12.74 -4.85
CA ALA A 371 20.20 -12.91 -5.84
C ALA A 371 19.62 -13.24 -7.22
N GLU A 372 18.60 -14.10 -7.29
CA GLU A 372 17.93 -14.50 -8.52
C GLU A 372 17.27 -13.33 -9.25
N PHE A 373 16.51 -12.51 -8.51
CA PHE A 373 15.77 -11.38 -9.06
C PHE A 373 16.54 -10.07 -9.06
N LYS A 374 17.84 -10.10 -8.77
CA LYS A 374 18.65 -8.88 -8.74
C LYS A 374 18.55 -8.11 -10.06
N MET A 375 18.13 -6.86 -9.97
CA MET A 375 18.12 -5.94 -11.11
C MET A 375 19.52 -5.81 -11.71
N ARG A 376 19.63 -6.01 -13.01
CA ARG A 376 20.91 -5.91 -13.74
C ARG A 376 21.28 -4.44 -13.95
N ASP A 377 22.57 -4.16 -13.91
CA ASP A 377 23.09 -2.86 -14.38
C ASP A 377 22.91 -2.80 -15.90
N GLU A 378 22.21 -1.79 -16.39
CA GLU A 378 22.08 -1.49 -17.82
C GLU A 378 23.32 -0.76 -18.31
#